data_e5b13553d624239a3528e70969b5b53f
#
_entry.id   e5b13553d624239a3528e70969b5b53f
#
_cell.length_a   1.000
_cell.length_b   1.000
_cell.length_c   1.000
_cell.angle_alpha   90.00
_cell.angle_beta   90.00
_cell.angle_gamma   90.00
#
_symmetry.space_group_name_H-M   'P 1'
#
loop_
_entity.id
_entity.type
_entity.pdbx_description
1 polymer ?
#
loop_
_entity_poly.entity_id
_entity_poly.type
_entity_poly.pdbx_seq_one_letter_code
_entity_poly.pdbx_strand_id
1 'polypeptide(L)'
;MSESIPQFYKRIRRCDPQLGTTYSKEKPYFNVLSWQCNFGTVQFSYRDFYKVTLIMGVGKLYYADKWILVNRPAMLFSNPLVPYAWESISEEQKGMFCIFNEQFVQSEEKTVL
;
A
#
# COMPACT_ATOMS: atom_id res chain seq x y z
N MET A 1 9.73 11.21 -6.25
CA MET A 1 10.39 10.22 -5.40
C MET A 1 9.56 8.98 -5.24
N SER A 2 10.22 7.83 -5.28
CA SER A 2 9.54 6.53 -5.10
C SER A 2 9.72 6.01 -3.70
N GLU A 3 8.66 5.45 -3.15
CA GLU A 3 8.73 4.75 -1.88
C GLU A 3 9.08 3.27 -2.14
N SER A 4 10.09 2.77 -1.48
CA SER A 4 10.47 1.36 -1.54
C SER A 4 9.72 0.56 -0.47
N ILE A 5 9.75 -0.78 -0.59
CA ILE A 5 9.12 -1.65 0.41
C ILE A 5 9.72 -1.42 1.81
N PRO A 6 11.07 -1.32 1.98
CA PRO A 6 11.60 -1.00 3.31
C PRO A 6 11.13 0.35 3.84
N GLN A 7 11.03 1.37 2.99
CA GLN A 7 10.53 2.68 3.41
C GLN A 7 9.06 2.61 3.80
N PHE A 8 8.26 1.83 3.09
CA PHE A 8 6.87 1.61 3.43
C PHE A 8 6.73 0.98 4.83
N TYR A 9 7.50 -0.06 5.11
CA TYR A 9 7.48 -0.70 6.43
C TYR A 9 7.93 0.25 7.53
N LYS A 10 8.93 1.06 7.26
CA LYS A 10 9.40 2.04 8.23
C LYS A 10 8.30 3.05 8.55
N ARG A 11 7.53 3.46 7.56
CA ARG A 11 6.44 4.40 7.75
C ARG A 11 5.30 3.81 8.57
N ILE A 12 4.89 2.58 8.30
CA ILE A 12 3.76 1.97 9.01
C ILE A 12 4.16 1.39 10.36
N ARG A 13 5.45 1.24 10.64
CA ARG A 13 5.94 0.68 11.90
C ARG A 13 5.51 1.50 13.11
N ARG A 14 5.21 2.77 12.94
CA ARG A 14 4.72 3.59 14.04
C ARG A 14 3.40 3.06 14.60
N CYS A 15 2.65 2.30 13.82
CA CYS A 15 1.40 1.67 14.24
C CYS A 15 1.62 0.26 14.77
N ASP A 16 2.71 -0.37 14.36
CA ASP A 16 3.09 -1.69 14.80
C ASP A 16 4.62 -1.75 14.89
N PRO A 17 5.18 -1.40 16.05
CA PRO A 17 6.64 -1.36 16.22
C PRO A 17 7.31 -2.72 16.05
N GLN A 18 6.55 -3.80 16.18
CA GLN A 18 7.12 -5.14 16.02
C GLN A 18 7.16 -5.59 14.57
N LEU A 19 6.53 -4.83 13.68
CA LEU A 19 6.52 -5.16 12.28
C LEU A 19 7.92 -5.03 11.69
N GLY A 20 8.43 -6.12 11.17
CA GLY A 20 9.76 -6.16 10.56
C GLY A 20 9.73 -6.96 9.29
N THR A 21 10.77 -6.81 8.49
CA THR A 21 10.89 -7.55 7.26
C THR A 21 12.35 -7.75 6.89
N THR A 22 12.64 -8.91 6.33
CA THR A 22 13.85 -9.13 5.56
C THR A 22 13.46 -9.04 4.09
N TYR A 23 13.97 -8.03 3.41
CA TYR A 23 13.60 -7.77 2.04
C TYR A 23 14.83 -7.69 1.17
N SER A 24 14.78 -8.40 0.04
CA SER A 24 15.77 -8.28 -1.02
C SER A 24 15.04 -7.90 -2.31
N LYS A 25 15.47 -6.81 -2.92
CA LYS A 25 14.89 -6.32 -4.18
C LYS A 25 15.04 -7.33 -5.31
N GLU A 26 16.01 -8.21 -5.21
CA GLU A 26 16.35 -9.17 -6.27
C GLU A 26 15.55 -10.46 -6.19
N LYS A 27 14.79 -10.67 -5.12
CA LYS A 27 14.03 -11.89 -4.90
C LYS A 27 12.53 -11.58 -4.90
N PRO A 28 11.70 -12.56 -5.30
CA PRO A 28 10.25 -12.40 -5.18
C PRO A 28 9.86 -12.10 -3.74
N TYR A 29 8.97 -11.12 -3.58
CA TYR A 29 8.47 -10.73 -2.27
C TYR A 29 6.96 -10.59 -2.31
N PHE A 30 6.28 -11.19 -1.35
CA PHE A 30 4.85 -11.09 -1.18
C PHE A 30 4.54 -11.12 0.32
N ASN A 31 3.70 -10.21 0.77
CA ASN A 31 3.29 -10.20 2.16
C ASN A 31 1.88 -9.63 2.30
N VAL A 32 1.15 -10.15 3.27
CA VAL A 32 -0.18 -9.67 3.63
C VAL A 32 -0.16 -9.28 5.09
N LEU A 33 -0.62 -8.07 5.40
CA LEU A 33 -0.69 -7.61 6.78
C LEU A 33 -1.97 -6.81 7.00
N SER A 34 -2.51 -6.92 8.22
CA SER A 34 -3.64 -6.11 8.62
C SER A 34 -3.13 -4.86 9.36
N TRP A 35 -3.93 -3.82 9.34
CA TRP A 35 -3.58 -2.58 10.00
C TRP A 35 -4.81 -1.95 10.63
N GLN A 36 -4.59 -1.25 11.74
CA GLN A 36 -5.61 -0.50 12.44
C GLN A 36 -4.93 0.74 13.02
N CYS A 37 -4.87 1.79 12.22
CA CYS A 37 -4.14 2.99 12.60
C CYS A 37 -4.46 4.09 11.61
N ASN A 38 -4.69 5.28 12.12
CA ASN A 38 -4.88 6.44 11.25
C ASN A 38 -3.50 6.99 10.89
N PHE A 39 -3.09 6.77 9.65
CA PHE A 39 -1.81 7.28 9.14
C PHE A 39 -1.87 8.77 8.77
N GLY A 40 -3.06 9.38 8.89
CA GLY A 40 -3.24 10.76 8.49
C GLY A 40 -3.24 10.92 6.98
N THR A 41 -2.58 11.96 6.51
CA THR A 41 -2.47 12.22 5.07
C THR A 41 -1.24 11.52 4.53
N VAL A 42 -1.43 10.72 3.48
CA VAL A 42 -0.33 10.08 2.76
C VAL A 42 -0.04 10.92 1.52
N GLN A 43 1.18 11.43 1.43
CA GLN A 43 1.59 12.34 0.37
C GLN A 43 1.57 11.67 -1.00
N PHE A 44 1.39 12.47 -2.03
CA PHE A 44 1.53 12.03 -3.41
C PHE A 44 2.94 11.50 -3.63
N SER A 45 3.04 10.24 -4.04
CA SER A 45 4.33 9.63 -4.35
C SER A 45 4.16 8.41 -5.22
N TYR A 46 5.20 8.12 -5.99
CA TYR A 46 5.32 6.82 -6.64
C TYR A 46 5.77 5.79 -5.63
N ARG A 47 5.45 4.54 -5.90
CA ARG A 47 5.96 3.40 -5.13
C ARG A 47 6.63 2.44 -6.10
N ASP A 48 7.68 1.77 -5.66
CA ASP A 48 8.39 0.83 -6.53
C ASP A 48 7.90 -0.61 -6.33
N PHE A 49 6.69 -0.75 -5.80
CA PHE A 49 6.08 -2.04 -5.52
C PHE A 49 4.58 -1.99 -5.83
N TYR A 50 3.98 -3.15 -5.92
CA TYR A 50 2.53 -3.30 -6.10
C TYR A 50 1.87 -3.40 -4.74
N LYS A 51 0.68 -2.85 -4.63
CA LYS A 51 -0.07 -2.91 -3.38
C LYS A 51 -1.56 -3.04 -3.66
N VAL A 52 -2.20 -3.97 -2.95
CA VAL A 52 -3.65 -4.04 -2.89
C VAL A 52 -4.04 -3.68 -1.47
N THR A 53 -4.87 -2.66 -1.30
CA THR A 53 -5.30 -2.19 0.01
C THR A 53 -6.79 -2.41 0.16
N LEU A 54 -7.18 -3.11 1.21
CA LEU A 54 -8.57 -3.10 1.67
C LEU A 54 -8.71 -1.96 2.65
N ILE A 55 -9.60 -1.02 2.36
CA ILE A 55 -9.79 0.20 3.16
C ILE A 55 -11.15 0.10 3.83
N MET A 56 -11.15 0.20 5.16
CA MET A 56 -12.36 0.23 5.98
C MET A 56 -12.33 1.48 6.85
N GLY A 57 -12.52 2.62 6.20
CA GLY A 57 -12.50 3.94 6.81
C GLY A 57 -12.93 4.95 5.77
N VAL A 58 -13.17 6.18 6.19
CA VAL A 58 -13.59 7.24 5.27
C VAL A 58 -12.40 8.12 4.95
N GLY A 59 -12.23 8.42 3.67
CA GLY A 59 -11.14 9.27 3.23
C GLY A 59 -11.31 9.71 1.78
N LYS A 60 -10.36 10.50 1.33
CA LYS A 60 -10.28 10.92 -0.06
C LYS A 60 -9.04 10.33 -0.71
N LEU A 61 -9.24 9.77 -1.89
CA LEU A 61 -8.15 9.25 -2.70
C LEU A 61 -7.92 10.22 -3.86
N TYR A 62 -6.68 10.68 -3.99
CA TYR A 62 -6.27 11.59 -5.07
C TYR A 62 -5.38 10.83 -6.04
N TYR A 63 -5.73 10.85 -7.32
CA TYR A 63 -4.89 10.26 -8.36
C TYR A 63 -5.15 10.95 -9.68
N ALA A 64 -4.10 11.08 -10.48
CA ALA A 64 -4.15 11.90 -11.69
C ALA A 64 -4.68 13.29 -11.31
N ASP A 65 -5.65 13.83 -12.03
CA ASP A 65 -6.26 15.13 -11.73
C ASP A 65 -7.61 14.99 -11.02
N LYS A 66 -7.83 13.86 -10.37
CA LYS A 66 -9.13 13.52 -9.80
C LYS A 66 -9.00 13.18 -8.32
N TRP A 67 -10.15 13.21 -7.65
CA TRP A 67 -10.25 12.65 -6.31
C TRP A 67 -11.59 11.93 -6.16
N ILE A 68 -11.60 10.94 -5.29
CA ILE A 68 -12.77 10.13 -5.01
C ILE A 68 -12.98 10.10 -3.52
N LEU A 69 -14.22 10.30 -3.09
CA LEU A 69 -14.59 10.06 -1.70
C LEU A 69 -14.81 8.57 -1.49
N VAL A 70 -14.08 8.00 -0.55
CA VAL A 70 -14.23 6.61 -0.13
C VAL A 70 -14.97 6.64 1.20
N ASN A 71 -16.23 6.19 1.21
CA ASN A 71 -17.08 6.21 2.41
C ASN A 71 -17.75 4.87 2.70
N ARG A 72 -17.22 3.80 2.12
CA ARG A 72 -17.63 2.42 2.35
C ARG A 72 -16.41 1.53 2.13
N PRO A 73 -16.45 0.26 2.59
CA PRO A 73 -15.32 -0.63 2.33
C PRO A 73 -14.96 -0.65 0.85
N ALA A 74 -13.68 -0.48 0.56
CA ALA A 74 -13.19 -0.36 -0.80
C ALA A 74 -11.85 -1.07 -0.93
N MET A 75 -11.55 -1.46 -2.15
CA MET A 75 -10.28 -2.10 -2.49
C MET A 75 -9.56 -1.23 -3.49
N LEU A 76 -8.32 -0.87 -3.16
CA LEU A 76 -7.48 -0.03 -4.01
C LEU A 76 -6.33 -0.87 -4.56
N PHE A 77 -6.22 -0.90 -5.88
CA PHE A 77 -5.10 -1.55 -6.57
C PHE A 77 -4.14 -0.47 -7.01
N SER A 78 -2.88 -0.58 -6.61
CA SER A 78 -1.87 0.38 -7.01
C SER A 78 -0.63 -0.32 -7.55
N ASN A 79 0.02 0.34 -8.52
CA ASN A 79 1.20 -0.16 -9.16
C ASN A 79 2.26 0.95 -9.21
N PRO A 80 3.51 0.62 -9.62
CA PRO A 80 4.58 1.62 -9.62
C PRO A 80 4.39 2.77 -10.61
N LEU A 81 3.46 2.67 -11.56
CA LEU A 81 3.31 3.65 -12.62
C LEU A 81 2.41 4.83 -12.25
N VAL A 82 1.53 4.64 -11.27
CA VAL A 82 0.51 5.65 -10.95
C VAL A 82 0.69 6.13 -9.51
N PRO A 83 1.11 7.38 -9.31
CA PRO A 83 1.19 7.94 -7.95
C PRO A 83 -0.21 8.26 -7.44
N TYR A 84 -0.36 8.19 -6.12
CA TYR A 84 -1.60 8.60 -5.49
C TYR A 84 -1.33 9.18 -4.11
N ALA A 85 -2.33 9.89 -3.58
CA ALA A 85 -2.31 10.39 -2.22
C ALA A 85 -3.60 10.01 -1.52
N TRP A 86 -3.55 9.93 -0.22
CA TRP A 86 -4.69 9.57 0.61
C TRP A 86 -4.85 10.58 1.74
N GLU A 87 -6.08 10.99 1.99
CA GLU A 87 -6.41 11.87 3.11
C GLU A 87 -7.47 11.18 3.97
N SER A 88 -7.10 10.82 5.19
CA SER A 88 -8.04 10.20 6.13
C SER A 88 -9.02 11.23 6.66
N ILE A 89 -10.31 10.89 6.63
CA ILE A 89 -11.37 11.74 7.17
C ILE A 89 -11.88 11.21 8.51
N SER A 90 -12.21 9.90 8.57
CA SER A 90 -12.63 9.31 9.84
C SER A 90 -11.42 9.06 10.73
N GLU A 91 -11.62 9.16 12.04
CA GLU A 91 -10.54 8.86 12.98
C GLU A 91 -10.18 7.39 12.96
N GLU A 92 -11.17 6.52 12.85
CA GLU A 92 -10.93 5.09 12.82
C GLU A 92 -10.65 4.64 11.40
N GLN A 93 -9.46 4.06 11.23
CA GLN A 93 -9.00 3.55 9.95
C GLN A 93 -8.45 2.14 10.17
N LYS A 94 -8.88 1.20 9.33
CA LYS A 94 -8.37 -0.15 9.40
C LYS A 94 -8.48 -0.83 8.05
N GLY A 95 -7.79 -1.95 7.88
CA GLY A 95 -7.86 -2.70 6.65
C GLY A 95 -6.75 -3.74 6.56
N MET A 96 -6.41 -4.07 5.32
CA MET A 96 -5.35 -5.01 5.02
C MET A 96 -4.54 -4.50 3.85
N PHE A 97 -3.24 -4.80 3.88
CA PHE A 97 -2.35 -4.59 2.74
C PHE A 97 -1.92 -5.94 2.19
N CYS A 98 -1.84 -6.02 0.87
CA CYS A 98 -1.11 -7.05 0.17
C CYS A 98 -0.05 -6.34 -0.65
N ILE A 99 1.23 -6.58 -0.38
CA ILE A 99 2.32 -5.93 -1.09
C ILE A 99 3.22 -6.96 -1.75
N PHE A 100 3.68 -6.64 -2.95
CA PHE A 100 4.54 -7.54 -3.70
C PHE A 100 5.39 -6.75 -4.69
N ASN A 101 6.50 -7.33 -5.08
CA ASN A 101 7.42 -6.67 -6.00
C ASN A 101 7.32 -7.25 -7.42
N GLU A 102 8.08 -6.66 -8.33
CA GLU A 102 8.10 -7.07 -9.73
C GLU A 102 8.58 -8.51 -9.89
N GLN A 103 9.54 -8.94 -9.08
CA GLN A 103 10.06 -10.29 -9.15
C GLN A 103 8.99 -11.33 -8.82
N PHE A 104 8.09 -10.98 -7.88
CA PHE A 104 6.95 -11.84 -7.57
C PHE A 104 6.01 -11.97 -8.78
N VAL A 105 5.70 -10.85 -9.43
CA VAL A 105 4.83 -10.85 -10.60
C VAL A 105 5.41 -11.72 -11.71
N GLN A 106 6.71 -11.57 -11.99
CA GLN A 106 7.37 -12.36 -13.02
C GLN A 106 7.40 -13.84 -12.65
N SER A 107 7.64 -14.15 -11.38
CA SER A 107 7.65 -15.51 -10.90
C SER A 107 6.29 -16.18 -11.08
N GLU A 108 5.21 -15.48 -10.75
CA GLU A 108 3.86 -16.01 -10.86
C GLU A 108 3.44 -16.23 -12.31
N GLU A 109 3.88 -15.39 -13.23
CA GLU A 109 3.60 -15.56 -14.65
C GLU A 109 4.11 -16.91 -15.16
N LYS A 110 5.20 -17.40 -14.63
CA LYS A 110 5.76 -18.69 -14.99
C LYS A 110 5.00 -19.85 -14.37
N THR A 111 4.26 -19.60 -13.31
CA THR A 111 3.59 -20.64 -12.54
C THR A 111 2.17 -20.86 -12.97
N VAL A 112 1.51 -19.82 -13.47
CA VAL A 112 0.09 -19.84 -13.81
C VAL A 112 -0.20 -20.62 -15.09
N LEU A 113 0.82 -20.91 -15.84
CA LEU A 113 0.65 -21.66 -17.08
C LEU A 113 0.85 -23.15 -16.86
#